data_ab306376d7cfcb2828d832244cb50b6f
#
_entry.id   ab306376d7cfcb2828d832244cb50b6f
#
_cell.length_a   1.000
_cell.length_b   1.000
_cell.length_c   1.000
_cell.angle_alpha   90.00
_cell.angle_beta   90.00
_cell.angle_gamma   90.00
#
_symmetry.space_group_name_H-M   'P 1'
#
loop_
_entity.id
_entity.type
_entity.pdbx_description
1 polymer ?
#
loop_
_entity_poly.entity_id
_entity_poly.type
_entity_poly.pdbx_seq_one_letter_code
_entity_poly.pdbx_strand_id
1 'polypeptide(L)'
;YVFVTGTSTNSPTNSMLWYFGDDIAGVPNKRSGGICIGSKIAPIFFNTMEDAGALAIEAPVDNIHYGDIIEIRPYEGKILNENGDLLAQFAHKSEVILDEVRAQGRINLIIGRGLTQSAREYLRLPASDAFRKPTETQHARQGYTLAQKIVGKACGAKGVRPGTYCEPKMTTVGSQDTTGPMTRDELKDLACLGFSSDLVMQSFCHTAAYPKPVDIDTQHTLPDFIINRGGVSLRPGDGIIHSWLNSCLLYTSPSPRDEQS
;
A
#
# COMPACT_ATOMS: atom_id res chain seq x y z
N TYR A 1 12.01 18.32 -2.64
CA TYR A 1 10.82 19.06 -3.04
C TYR A 1 9.64 18.62 -2.20
N VAL A 2 8.89 19.59 -1.69
CA VAL A 2 7.66 19.38 -0.94
C VAL A 2 6.49 19.80 -1.82
N PHE A 3 5.54 18.92 -2.03
CA PHE A 3 4.30 19.21 -2.72
C PHE A 3 3.22 19.51 -1.70
N VAL A 4 2.68 20.73 -1.73
CA VAL A 4 1.65 21.16 -0.79
C VAL A 4 0.33 21.35 -1.53
N THR A 5 -0.75 20.80 -0.98
CA THR A 5 -2.11 20.92 -1.51
C THR A 5 -3.12 21.21 -0.40
N GLY A 6 -3.98 22.21 -0.62
CA GLY A 6 -5.03 22.57 0.32
C GLY A 6 -6.20 21.60 0.36
N THR A 7 -6.40 20.81 -0.68
CA THR A 7 -7.54 19.90 -0.82
C THR A 7 -7.09 18.49 -1.19
N SER A 8 -8.02 17.54 -1.07
CA SER A 8 -7.80 16.17 -1.52
C SER A 8 -7.37 16.12 -2.99
N THR A 9 -6.32 15.40 -3.29
CA THR A 9 -5.91 15.11 -4.67
C THR A 9 -6.38 13.72 -5.08
N ASN A 10 -6.98 13.64 -6.27
CA ASN A 10 -7.54 12.42 -6.84
C ASN A 10 -6.72 11.86 -8.02
N SER A 11 -5.55 12.42 -8.31
CA SER A 11 -4.74 12.01 -9.45
C SER A 11 -3.42 11.37 -9.00
N PRO A 12 -3.44 10.16 -8.42
CA PRO A 12 -2.26 9.51 -7.89
C PRO A 12 -1.24 9.15 -8.98
N THR A 13 -1.72 8.72 -10.15
CA THR A 13 -0.87 8.12 -11.20
C THR A 13 0.12 9.11 -11.79
N ASN A 14 -0.33 10.34 -12.11
CA ASN A 14 0.56 11.35 -12.69
C ASN A 14 1.58 11.88 -11.67
N SER A 15 1.16 12.02 -10.41
CA SER A 15 2.04 12.47 -9.33
C SER A 15 3.12 11.42 -9.03
N MET A 16 2.81 10.15 -9.18
CA MET A 16 3.76 9.05 -8.99
C MET A 16 4.85 8.98 -10.05
N LEU A 17 4.51 9.19 -11.31
CA LEU A 17 5.49 9.33 -12.38
C LEU A 17 6.49 10.47 -12.10
N TRP A 18 6.04 11.51 -11.42
CA TRP A 18 6.87 12.62 -10.98
C TRP A 18 7.88 12.25 -9.89
N TYR A 19 7.45 11.42 -8.93
CA TYR A 19 8.29 11.04 -7.79
C TYR A 19 9.18 9.83 -8.07
N PHE A 20 8.72 8.88 -8.89
CA PHE A 20 9.30 7.53 -8.98
C PHE A 20 9.55 7.03 -10.40
N GLY A 21 9.12 7.78 -11.42
CA GLY A 21 9.42 7.47 -12.82
C GLY A 21 10.91 7.64 -13.17
N ASP A 22 11.22 7.46 -14.44
CA ASP A 22 12.57 7.65 -14.98
C ASP A 22 13.11 9.05 -14.71
N ASP A 23 14.42 9.20 -14.73
CA ASP A 23 15.07 10.51 -14.55
C ASP A 23 14.59 11.48 -15.61
N ILE A 24 14.00 12.59 -15.16
CA ILE A 24 13.62 13.71 -16.02
C ILE A 24 14.69 14.76 -15.90
N ALA A 25 15.21 15.23 -17.03
CA ALA A 25 16.20 16.30 -17.06
C ALA A 25 15.68 17.54 -16.30
N GLY A 26 16.49 18.08 -15.39
CA GLY A 26 16.15 19.23 -14.56
C GLY A 26 15.28 18.93 -13.33
N VAL A 27 14.85 17.69 -13.12
CA VAL A 27 14.17 17.27 -11.89
C VAL A 27 15.18 16.53 -11.01
N PRO A 28 15.49 17.04 -9.81
CA PRO A 28 16.42 16.34 -8.91
C PRO A 28 15.85 14.99 -8.50
N ASN A 29 16.77 14.09 -8.21
CA ASN A 29 16.58 12.68 -7.89
C ASN A 29 15.21 12.35 -7.25
N LYS A 30 14.30 11.82 -8.05
CA LYS A 30 12.92 11.53 -7.68
C LYS A 30 12.79 10.39 -6.69
N ARG A 31 13.79 9.49 -6.64
CA ARG A 31 13.77 8.28 -5.80
C ARG A 31 14.29 8.51 -4.39
N SER A 32 14.81 9.68 -4.08
CA SER A 32 15.41 9.95 -2.77
C SER A 32 14.46 10.60 -1.76
N GLY A 33 13.18 10.38 -1.91
CA GLY A 33 12.17 10.85 -0.99
C GLY A 33 11.41 12.07 -1.53
N GLY A 34 10.11 11.97 -1.54
CA GLY A 34 9.19 13.06 -1.79
C GLY A 34 8.35 13.28 -0.54
N ILE A 35 7.90 14.51 -0.34
CA ILE A 35 6.97 14.83 0.74
C ILE A 35 5.76 15.51 0.11
N CYS A 36 4.57 15.03 0.47
CA CYS A 36 3.31 15.67 0.14
C CYS A 36 2.62 16.08 1.44
N ILE A 37 2.28 17.36 1.55
CA ILE A 37 1.52 17.89 2.67
C ILE A 37 0.17 18.35 2.13
N GLY A 38 -0.91 17.91 2.76
CA GLY A 38 -2.26 18.31 2.39
C GLY A 38 -3.17 18.37 3.60
N SER A 39 -4.19 19.23 3.60
CA SER A 39 -5.20 19.25 4.66
C SER A 39 -5.98 17.94 4.69
N LYS A 40 -6.22 17.35 3.51
CA LYS A 40 -6.77 16.00 3.32
C LYS A 40 -6.20 15.39 2.06
N ILE A 41 -5.70 14.17 2.14
CA ILE A 41 -5.15 13.44 1.00
C ILE A 41 -6.07 12.26 0.66
N ALA A 42 -6.43 12.11 -0.62
CA ALA A 42 -7.26 11.00 -1.07
C ALA A 42 -6.60 9.66 -0.71
N PRO A 43 -7.34 8.66 -0.21
CA PRO A 43 -6.78 7.40 0.26
C PRO A 43 -5.92 6.68 -0.78
N ILE A 44 -6.34 6.68 -2.05
CA ILE A 44 -5.57 6.04 -3.14
C ILE A 44 -4.22 6.74 -3.32
N PHE A 45 -4.21 8.08 -3.33
CA PHE A 45 -2.96 8.83 -3.45
C PHE A 45 -2.06 8.65 -2.24
N PHE A 46 -2.65 8.67 -1.03
CA PHE A 46 -1.92 8.42 0.20
C PHE A 46 -1.20 7.06 0.17
N ASN A 47 -1.93 5.98 -0.16
CA ASN A 47 -1.37 4.64 -0.25
C ASN A 47 -0.29 4.52 -1.33
N THR A 48 -0.50 5.19 -2.47
CA THR A 48 0.50 5.19 -3.55
C THR A 48 1.80 5.89 -3.13
N MET A 49 1.70 6.94 -2.30
CA MET A 49 2.88 7.58 -1.70
C MET A 49 3.62 6.63 -0.75
N GLU A 50 2.89 5.90 0.09
CA GLU A 50 3.46 4.87 0.98
C GLU A 50 4.17 3.78 0.19
N ASP A 51 3.52 3.22 -0.85
CA ASP A 51 4.10 2.18 -1.71
C ASP A 51 5.43 2.61 -2.32
N ALA A 52 5.53 3.89 -2.63
CA ALA A 52 6.69 4.47 -3.28
C ALA A 52 7.74 5.05 -2.31
N GLY A 53 7.54 4.94 -1.02
CA GLY A 53 8.46 5.42 0.00
C GLY A 53 8.50 6.94 0.13
N ALA A 54 7.45 7.64 -0.29
CA ALA A 54 7.30 9.06 -0.08
C ALA A 54 6.48 9.34 1.18
N LEU A 55 6.74 10.47 1.83
CA LEU A 55 6.08 10.85 3.06
C LEU A 55 4.81 11.67 2.77
N ALA A 56 3.65 11.08 3.04
CA ALA A 56 2.36 11.75 2.99
C ALA A 56 1.98 12.29 4.37
N ILE A 57 1.72 13.59 4.47
CA ILE A 57 1.38 14.29 5.71
C ILE A 57 0.02 14.96 5.57
N GLU A 58 -0.93 14.60 6.41
CA GLU A 58 -2.19 15.34 6.56
C GLU A 58 -2.02 16.36 7.68
N ALA A 59 -2.00 17.66 7.32
CA ALA A 59 -1.85 18.78 8.23
C ALA A 59 -2.57 20.03 7.71
N PRO A 60 -2.96 20.99 8.57
CA PRO A 60 -3.39 22.31 8.11
C PRO A 60 -2.31 22.97 7.27
N VAL A 61 -2.66 23.51 6.11
CA VAL A 61 -1.74 24.15 5.16
C VAL A 61 -1.97 25.65 4.95
N ASP A 62 -2.91 26.22 5.70
CA ASP A 62 -3.34 27.61 5.53
C ASP A 62 -2.21 28.65 5.72
N ASN A 63 -1.21 28.29 6.50
CA ASN A 63 -0.04 29.13 6.80
C ASN A 63 1.22 28.75 6.00
N ILE A 64 1.08 27.93 4.97
CA ILE A 64 2.20 27.48 4.13
C ILE A 64 1.99 28.03 2.72
N HIS A 65 2.91 28.85 2.23
CA HIS A 65 2.79 29.52 0.94
C HIS A 65 3.88 29.06 -0.03
N TYR A 66 3.63 29.32 -1.30
CA TYR A 66 4.61 29.00 -2.34
C TYR A 66 5.89 29.81 -2.16
N GLY A 67 7.01 29.12 -2.08
CA GLY A 67 8.33 29.73 -1.87
C GLY A 67 8.79 29.74 -0.42
N ASP A 68 7.94 29.37 0.52
CA ASP A 68 8.34 29.27 1.93
C ASP A 68 9.41 28.20 2.15
N ILE A 69 10.35 28.50 3.02
CA ILE A 69 11.29 27.49 3.55
C ILE A 69 10.69 26.93 4.83
N ILE A 70 10.48 25.63 4.85
CA ILE A 70 9.90 24.93 5.98
C ILE A 70 10.80 23.80 6.47
N GLU A 71 10.81 23.57 7.77
CA GLU A 71 11.42 22.41 8.41
C GLU A 71 10.35 21.43 8.84
N ILE A 72 10.47 20.18 8.39
CA ILE A 72 9.55 19.10 8.76
C ILE A 72 10.25 18.16 9.72
N ARG A 73 9.66 17.97 10.90
CA ARG A 73 10.10 17.03 11.93
C ARG A 73 9.15 15.85 12.01
N PRO A 74 9.34 14.83 11.17
CA PRO A 74 8.37 13.74 11.05
C PRO A 74 8.19 12.93 12.34
N TYR A 75 9.24 12.77 13.13
CA TYR A 75 9.17 12.05 14.41
C TYR A 75 8.48 12.84 15.53
N GLU A 76 8.45 14.17 15.42
CA GLU A 76 7.77 15.06 16.36
C GLU A 76 6.37 15.46 15.90
N GLY A 77 6.02 15.18 14.64
CA GLY A 77 4.75 15.60 14.04
C GLY A 77 4.62 17.12 13.89
N LYS A 78 5.73 17.82 13.55
CA LYS A 78 5.76 19.28 13.47
C LYS A 78 6.24 19.77 12.12
N ILE A 79 5.68 20.91 11.69
CA ILE A 79 6.13 21.71 10.55
C ILE A 79 6.44 23.09 11.08
N LEU A 80 7.66 23.57 10.86
CA LEU A 80 8.17 24.84 11.35
C LEU A 80 8.53 25.73 10.16
N ASN A 81 8.54 27.06 10.37
CA ASN A 81 9.11 28.00 9.42
C ASN A 81 10.64 28.09 9.58
N GLU A 82 11.30 28.92 8.76
CA GLU A 82 12.75 29.15 8.81
C GLU A 82 13.25 29.74 10.14
N ASN A 83 12.38 30.41 10.91
CA ASN A 83 12.69 30.98 12.22
C ASN A 83 12.47 29.99 13.38
N GLY A 84 11.95 28.79 13.08
CA GLY A 84 11.62 27.77 14.07
C GLY A 84 10.22 27.91 14.70
N ASP A 85 9.38 28.81 14.19
CA ASP A 85 8.00 28.95 14.67
C ASP A 85 7.12 27.83 14.10
N LEU A 86 6.17 27.38 14.91
CA LEU A 86 5.28 26.30 14.55
C LEU A 86 4.23 26.76 13.51
N LEU A 87 4.25 26.17 12.31
CA LEU A 87 3.25 26.38 11.27
C LEU A 87 2.09 25.40 11.38
N ALA A 88 2.38 24.12 11.63
CA ALA A 88 1.38 23.08 11.77
C ALA A 88 1.86 21.90 12.61
N GLN A 89 0.91 21.16 13.18
CA GLN A 89 1.15 19.86 13.80
C GLN A 89 0.39 18.76 13.05
N PHE A 90 0.95 17.56 13.04
CA PHE A 90 0.33 16.38 12.43
C PHE A 90 0.63 15.12 13.23
N ALA A 91 -0.21 14.10 13.01
CA ALA A 91 0.05 12.74 13.48
C ALA A 91 0.05 11.80 12.28
N HIS A 92 0.98 10.88 12.25
CA HIS A 92 0.96 9.83 11.23
C HIS A 92 -0.23 8.90 11.44
N LYS A 93 -0.81 8.39 10.34
CA LYS A 93 -1.86 7.36 10.41
C LYS A 93 -1.33 6.07 11.05
N SER A 94 -0.05 5.81 10.86
CA SER A 94 0.69 4.73 11.48
C SER A 94 2.17 5.09 11.55
N GLU A 95 2.86 4.70 12.62
CA GLU A 95 4.32 4.87 12.71
C GLU A 95 5.11 4.00 11.72
N VAL A 96 4.48 2.97 11.17
CA VAL A 96 5.06 2.11 10.13
C VAL A 96 5.40 2.91 8.87
N ILE A 97 4.69 4.01 8.59
CA ILE A 97 4.98 4.93 7.47
C ILE A 97 6.45 5.40 7.49
N LEU A 98 6.99 5.66 8.67
CA LEU A 98 8.39 6.09 8.81
C LEU A 98 9.38 4.98 8.40
N ASP A 99 9.03 3.72 8.64
CA ASP A 99 9.83 2.59 8.17
C ASP A 99 9.68 2.38 6.66
N GLU A 100 8.49 2.61 6.08
CA GLU A 100 8.27 2.57 4.63
C GLU A 100 9.11 3.63 3.91
N VAL A 101 9.15 4.86 4.42
CA VAL A 101 10.00 5.93 3.88
C VAL A 101 11.48 5.57 3.99
N ARG A 102 11.94 5.04 5.14
CA ARG A 102 13.32 4.60 5.33
C ARG A 102 13.72 3.45 4.41
N ALA A 103 12.80 2.54 4.13
CA ALA A 103 13.00 1.42 3.21
C ALA A 103 12.85 1.81 1.73
N GLN A 104 12.49 3.07 1.43
CA GLN A 104 12.20 3.55 0.08
C GLN A 104 11.03 2.81 -0.58
N GLY A 105 10.01 2.46 0.21
CA GLY A 105 8.76 1.88 -0.25
C GLY A 105 8.29 0.69 0.57
N ARG A 106 6.99 0.42 0.49
CA ARG A 106 6.33 -0.65 1.23
C ARG A 106 6.85 -2.03 0.84
N ILE A 107 7.08 -2.28 -0.44
CA ILE A 107 7.59 -3.56 -0.93
C ILE A 107 8.97 -3.87 -0.35
N ASN A 108 9.89 -2.92 -0.39
CA ASN A 108 11.21 -3.07 0.20
C ASN A 108 11.14 -3.36 1.71
N LEU A 109 10.22 -2.69 2.41
CA LEU A 109 9.99 -2.95 3.83
C LEU A 109 9.49 -4.37 4.08
N ILE A 110 8.52 -4.85 3.29
CA ILE A 110 7.97 -6.22 3.40
C ILE A 110 9.08 -7.24 3.16
N ILE A 111 9.85 -7.09 2.09
CA ILE A 111 10.98 -7.97 1.78
C ILE A 111 12.01 -7.97 2.91
N GLY A 112 12.42 -6.78 3.35
CA GLY A 112 13.42 -6.62 4.42
C GLY A 112 12.96 -7.25 5.74
N ARG A 113 11.69 -7.08 6.12
CA ARG A 113 11.09 -7.72 7.29
C ARG A 113 11.08 -9.24 7.16
N GLY A 114 10.59 -9.77 6.04
CA GLY A 114 10.50 -11.20 5.80
C GLY A 114 11.88 -11.88 5.83
N LEU A 115 12.86 -11.30 5.14
CA LEU A 115 14.23 -11.82 5.14
C LEU A 115 14.88 -11.74 6.53
N THR A 116 14.69 -10.63 7.25
CA THR A 116 15.20 -10.46 8.62
C THR A 116 14.59 -11.49 9.55
N GLN A 117 13.29 -11.71 9.47
CA GLN A 117 12.61 -12.72 10.28
C GLN A 117 13.15 -14.12 9.98
N SER A 118 13.21 -14.53 8.72
CA SER A 118 13.69 -15.84 8.31
C SER A 118 15.15 -16.07 8.74
N ALA A 119 16.01 -15.07 8.60
CA ALA A 119 17.40 -15.18 9.03
C ALA A 119 17.53 -15.34 10.57
N ARG A 120 16.74 -14.56 11.33
CA ARG A 120 16.75 -14.64 12.79
C ARG A 120 16.19 -15.96 13.31
N GLU A 121 15.14 -16.47 12.70
CA GLU A 121 14.58 -17.80 13.00
C GLU A 121 15.62 -18.91 12.75
N TYR A 122 16.30 -18.87 11.59
CA TYR A 122 17.36 -19.83 11.27
C TYR A 122 18.50 -19.77 12.29
N LEU A 123 18.91 -18.58 12.72
CA LEU A 123 19.96 -18.35 13.71
C LEU A 123 19.46 -18.51 15.17
N ARG A 124 18.19 -18.83 15.39
CA ARG A 124 17.55 -18.92 16.72
C ARG A 124 17.71 -17.64 17.56
N LEU A 125 17.68 -16.48 16.91
CA LEU A 125 17.73 -15.17 17.54
C LEU A 125 16.32 -14.67 17.87
N PRO A 126 16.15 -13.82 18.91
CA PRO A 126 14.85 -13.21 19.22
C PRO A 126 14.37 -12.35 18.05
N ALA A 127 13.07 -12.06 17.99
CA ALA A 127 12.49 -11.17 16.98
C ALA A 127 13.22 -9.80 16.95
N SER A 128 13.26 -9.17 15.76
CA SER A 128 13.88 -7.86 15.59
C SER A 128 13.00 -6.75 16.17
N ASP A 129 13.60 -5.81 16.86
CA ASP A 129 13.01 -4.55 17.32
C ASP A 129 13.29 -3.36 16.37
N ALA A 130 14.01 -3.61 15.26
CA ALA A 130 14.38 -2.58 14.30
C ALA A 130 13.17 -1.98 13.55
N PHE A 131 12.05 -2.70 13.52
CA PHE A 131 10.84 -2.29 12.84
C PHE A 131 9.81 -1.75 13.83
N ARG A 132 9.22 -0.61 13.48
CA ARG A 132 8.19 0.02 14.29
C ARG A 132 6.92 -0.81 14.31
N LYS A 133 6.27 -0.85 15.45
CA LYS A 133 4.93 -1.40 15.62
C LYS A 133 4.03 -0.29 16.13
N PRO A 134 2.82 -0.13 15.60
CA PRO A 134 1.87 0.83 16.15
C PRO A 134 1.60 0.52 17.63
N THR A 135 1.42 1.57 18.40
CA THR A 135 1.00 1.43 19.81
C THR A 135 -0.40 0.83 19.84
N GLU A 136 -0.59 -0.21 20.63
CA GLU A 136 -1.92 -0.80 20.83
C GLU A 136 -2.83 0.21 21.50
N THR A 137 -3.93 0.55 20.84
CA THR A 137 -4.97 1.40 21.41
C THR A 137 -5.84 0.58 22.36
N GLN A 138 -5.95 1.00 23.62
CA GLN A 138 -6.87 0.40 24.57
C GLN A 138 -8.31 0.76 24.17
N HIS A 139 -9.11 -0.24 23.85
CA HIS A 139 -10.50 -0.05 23.47
C HIS A 139 -11.45 -0.54 24.57
N ALA A 140 -12.53 0.22 24.81
CA ALA A 140 -13.61 -0.18 25.70
C ALA A 140 -14.20 -1.55 25.28
N ARG A 141 -14.76 -2.29 26.24
CA ARG A 141 -15.35 -3.63 26.08
C ARG A 141 -16.64 -3.61 25.24
N GLN A 142 -16.58 -3.19 24.00
CA GLN A 142 -17.70 -3.26 23.05
C GLN A 142 -17.54 -4.47 22.14
N GLY A 143 -18.67 -4.98 21.60
CA GLY A 143 -18.67 -6.02 20.58
C GLY A 143 -17.88 -5.60 19.32
N TYR A 144 -17.55 -6.53 18.44
CA TYR A 144 -16.89 -6.26 17.17
C TYR A 144 -17.90 -6.09 16.05
N THR A 145 -17.65 -5.17 15.13
CA THR A 145 -18.38 -5.08 13.86
C THR A 145 -18.03 -6.28 12.96
N LEU A 146 -18.84 -6.51 11.92
CA LEU A 146 -18.56 -7.60 10.96
C LEU A 146 -17.18 -7.46 10.32
N ALA A 147 -16.80 -6.26 9.86
CA ALA A 147 -15.48 -6.01 9.29
C ALA A 147 -14.34 -6.33 10.27
N GLN A 148 -14.47 -5.92 11.54
CA GLN A 148 -13.49 -6.21 12.58
C GLN A 148 -13.35 -7.71 12.86
N LYS A 149 -14.47 -8.47 12.79
CA LYS A 149 -14.46 -9.94 12.95
C LYS A 149 -13.80 -10.62 11.76
N ILE A 150 -14.08 -10.17 10.53
CA ILE A 150 -13.48 -10.73 9.31
C ILE A 150 -11.95 -10.55 9.34
N VAL A 151 -11.48 -9.33 9.62
CA VAL A 151 -10.04 -9.06 9.76
C VAL A 151 -9.46 -9.86 10.92
N GLY A 152 -10.17 -9.94 12.04
CA GLY A 152 -9.74 -10.74 13.19
C GLY A 152 -9.58 -12.21 12.85
N LYS A 153 -10.54 -12.80 12.14
CA LYS A 153 -10.46 -14.21 11.69
C LYS A 153 -9.20 -14.44 10.82
N ALA A 154 -8.91 -13.51 9.90
CA ALA A 154 -7.70 -13.57 9.06
C ALA A 154 -6.39 -13.44 9.87
N CYS A 155 -6.44 -12.82 11.04
CA CYS A 155 -5.33 -12.68 11.98
C CYS A 155 -5.29 -13.77 13.08
N GLY A 156 -6.19 -14.76 13.04
CA GLY A 156 -6.32 -15.76 14.11
C GLY A 156 -6.88 -15.19 15.43
N ALA A 157 -7.60 -14.07 15.38
CA ALA A 157 -8.17 -13.38 16.53
C ALA A 157 -9.70 -13.26 16.43
N LYS A 158 -10.39 -13.01 17.55
CA LYS A 158 -11.86 -12.81 17.58
C LYS A 158 -12.30 -11.52 16.85
N GLY A 159 -11.44 -10.57 16.71
CA GLY A 159 -11.67 -9.30 16.04
C GLY A 159 -10.48 -8.37 16.20
N VAL A 160 -10.34 -7.40 15.28
CA VAL A 160 -9.28 -6.39 15.31
C VAL A 160 -9.92 -5.01 15.33
N ARG A 161 -9.47 -4.14 16.22
CA ARG A 161 -9.98 -2.77 16.35
C ARG A 161 -9.26 -1.81 15.40
N PRO A 162 -9.91 -0.72 14.96
CA PRO A 162 -9.23 0.35 14.25
C PRO A 162 -8.01 0.86 15.05
N GLY A 163 -6.90 1.12 14.37
CA GLY A 163 -5.65 1.55 15.01
C GLY A 163 -4.79 0.42 15.61
N THR A 164 -5.29 -0.82 15.62
CA THR A 164 -4.50 -1.98 16.03
C THR A 164 -3.70 -2.49 14.84
N TYR A 165 -2.39 -2.64 15.02
CA TYR A 165 -1.55 -3.31 14.02
C TYR A 165 -1.95 -4.78 13.90
N CYS A 166 -2.07 -5.27 12.66
CA CYS A 166 -2.36 -6.67 12.41
C CYS A 166 -1.80 -7.11 11.05
N GLU A 167 -1.53 -8.38 10.93
CA GLU A 167 -1.05 -9.03 9.70
C GLU A 167 -2.03 -10.13 9.30
N PRO A 168 -3.08 -9.77 8.53
CA PRO A 168 -4.09 -10.74 8.11
C PRO A 168 -3.51 -11.70 7.06
N LYS A 169 -3.74 -13.01 7.23
CA LYS A 169 -3.44 -14.01 6.21
C LYS A 169 -4.48 -13.91 5.09
N MET A 170 -4.04 -13.52 3.90
CA MET A 170 -4.89 -13.47 2.71
C MET A 170 -4.91 -14.84 2.04
N THR A 171 -6.11 -15.39 1.84
CA THR A 171 -6.30 -16.65 1.12
C THR A 171 -6.50 -16.46 -0.37
N THR A 172 -7.07 -15.32 -0.77
CA THR A 172 -7.34 -14.98 -2.16
C THR A 172 -6.87 -13.56 -2.45
N VAL A 173 -6.11 -13.38 -3.52
CA VAL A 173 -5.66 -12.08 -4.01
C VAL A 173 -6.12 -11.91 -5.45
N GLY A 174 -6.85 -10.83 -5.72
CA GLY A 174 -7.26 -10.42 -7.06
C GLY A 174 -6.56 -9.14 -7.47
N SER A 175 -5.93 -9.14 -8.62
CA SER A 175 -5.27 -7.99 -9.22
C SER A 175 -5.93 -7.61 -10.55
N GLN A 176 -5.93 -6.34 -10.87
CA GLN A 176 -6.49 -5.80 -12.11
C GLN A 176 -5.42 -5.09 -12.94
N ASP A 177 -5.69 -4.96 -14.22
CA ASP A 177 -4.77 -4.45 -15.23
C ASP A 177 -4.48 -2.95 -15.16
N THR A 178 -5.32 -2.16 -14.51
CA THR A 178 -5.05 -0.72 -14.31
C THR A 178 -3.89 -0.45 -13.34
N THR A 179 -3.48 -1.45 -12.57
CA THR A 179 -2.29 -1.41 -11.71
C THR A 179 -1.10 -2.18 -12.33
N GLY A 180 -1.30 -2.73 -13.54
CA GLY A 180 -0.38 -3.66 -14.18
C GLY A 180 1.05 -3.17 -14.39
N PRO A 181 1.31 -1.94 -14.88
CA PRO A 181 2.67 -1.45 -15.09
C PRO A 181 3.50 -1.38 -13.81
N MET A 182 2.89 -1.02 -12.70
CA MET A 182 3.54 -1.01 -11.38
C MET A 182 3.65 -2.43 -10.81
N THR A 183 2.57 -3.19 -10.93
CA THR A 183 2.48 -4.55 -10.38
C THR A 183 3.50 -5.51 -11.00
N ARG A 184 3.90 -5.30 -12.26
CA ARG A 184 4.85 -6.19 -12.96
C ARG A 184 6.23 -6.19 -12.30
N ASP A 185 6.78 -5.02 -12.01
CA ASP A 185 8.10 -4.92 -11.40
C ASP A 185 8.03 -5.26 -9.90
N GLU A 186 6.99 -4.83 -9.21
CA GLU A 186 6.71 -5.21 -7.83
C GLU A 186 6.54 -6.73 -7.68
N LEU A 187 5.83 -7.40 -8.59
CA LEU A 187 5.66 -8.85 -8.57
C LEU A 187 6.99 -9.58 -8.84
N LYS A 188 7.87 -9.02 -9.66
CA LYS A 188 9.23 -9.58 -9.83
C LYS A 188 10.05 -9.47 -8.56
N ASP A 189 9.99 -8.35 -7.88
CA ASP A 189 10.68 -8.11 -6.63
C ASP A 189 10.13 -9.03 -5.51
N LEU A 190 8.81 -9.16 -5.42
CA LEU A 190 8.14 -10.06 -4.49
C LEU A 190 8.32 -11.55 -4.82
N ALA A 191 8.71 -11.89 -6.06
CA ALA A 191 8.89 -13.28 -6.46
C ALA A 191 9.96 -14.02 -5.64
N CYS A 192 10.87 -13.31 -5.01
CA CYS A 192 11.87 -13.89 -4.09
C CYS A 192 11.21 -14.45 -2.80
N LEU A 193 10.04 -13.95 -2.42
CA LEU A 193 9.29 -14.42 -1.25
C LEU A 193 8.22 -15.47 -1.59
N GLY A 194 7.87 -15.60 -2.86
CA GLY A 194 6.77 -16.44 -3.34
C GLY A 194 5.39 -15.89 -2.99
N PHE A 195 4.33 -16.54 -3.53
CA PHE A 195 2.96 -16.24 -3.14
C PHE A 195 2.57 -17.06 -1.91
N SER A 196 2.07 -16.40 -0.88
CA SER A 196 1.59 -17.03 0.36
C SER A 196 0.07 -17.24 0.39
N SER A 197 -0.67 -16.72 -0.58
CA SER A 197 -2.12 -16.91 -0.73
C SER A 197 -2.43 -18.19 -1.49
N ASP A 198 -3.57 -18.82 -1.15
CA ASP A 198 -4.03 -20.07 -1.77
C ASP A 198 -4.42 -19.85 -3.24
N LEU A 199 -4.91 -18.66 -3.58
CA LEU A 199 -5.28 -18.26 -4.94
C LEU A 199 -4.80 -16.83 -5.26
N VAL A 200 -4.08 -16.69 -6.36
CA VAL A 200 -3.77 -15.40 -6.99
C VAL A 200 -4.44 -15.34 -8.35
N MET A 201 -5.23 -14.31 -8.59
CA MET A 201 -5.94 -14.09 -9.85
C MET A 201 -5.60 -12.72 -10.42
N GLN A 202 -5.19 -12.68 -11.69
CA GLN A 202 -4.98 -11.45 -12.46
C GLN A 202 -6.02 -11.33 -13.56
N SER A 203 -6.58 -10.15 -13.77
CA SER A 203 -7.55 -9.90 -14.85
C SER A 203 -7.17 -8.65 -15.64
N PHE A 204 -7.44 -8.70 -16.96
CA PHE A 204 -7.24 -7.60 -17.91
C PHE A 204 -8.58 -7.00 -18.36
N CYS A 205 -9.47 -6.72 -17.41
CA CYS A 205 -10.83 -6.30 -17.71
C CYS A 205 -10.98 -4.78 -17.92
N HIS A 206 -10.17 -3.94 -17.29
CA HIS A 206 -10.33 -2.49 -17.35
C HIS A 206 -9.73 -1.88 -18.61
N THR A 207 -8.71 -2.50 -19.19
CA THR A 207 -8.05 -2.04 -20.43
C THR A 207 -8.54 -2.79 -21.67
N ALA A 208 -9.51 -3.70 -21.54
CA ALA A 208 -9.95 -4.57 -22.63
C ALA A 208 -10.58 -3.83 -23.80
N ALA A 209 -11.36 -2.75 -23.54
CA ALA A 209 -12.11 -2.06 -24.58
C ALA A 209 -11.27 -1.06 -25.39
N TYR A 210 -10.38 -0.33 -24.74
CA TYR A 210 -9.56 0.73 -25.36
C TYR A 210 -8.12 0.68 -24.85
N PRO A 211 -7.36 -0.38 -25.16
CA PRO A 211 -6.00 -0.56 -24.64
C PRO A 211 -5.05 0.45 -25.27
N LYS A 212 -4.17 1.02 -24.44
CA LYS A 212 -2.99 1.75 -24.90
C LYS A 212 -1.87 0.75 -25.27
N PRO A 213 -0.83 1.17 -26.00
CA PRO A 213 0.29 0.27 -26.32
C PRO A 213 0.90 -0.43 -25.09
N VAL A 214 1.04 0.27 -23.97
CA VAL A 214 1.54 -0.30 -22.70
C VAL A 214 0.58 -1.37 -22.14
N ASP A 215 -0.72 -1.18 -22.31
CA ASP A 215 -1.72 -2.14 -21.84
C ASP A 215 -1.65 -3.42 -22.67
N ILE A 216 -1.48 -3.29 -23.98
CA ILE A 216 -1.32 -4.42 -24.91
C ILE A 216 -0.06 -5.22 -24.55
N ASP A 217 1.08 -4.56 -24.33
CA ASP A 217 2.30 -5.22 -23.88
C ASP A 217 2.10 -5.97 -22.55
N THR A 218 1.41 -5.35 -21.59
CA THR A 218 1.08 -5.96 -20.32
C THR A 218 0.16 -7.17 -20.47
N GLN A 219 -0.86 -7.09 -21.33
CA GLN A 219 -1.79 -8.19 -21.63
C GLN A 219 -1.08 -9.40 -22.24
N HIS A 220 0.00 -9.18 -22.98
CA HIS A 220 0.78 -10.25 -23.60
C HIS A 220 1.88 -10.82 -22.67
N THR A 221 2.46 -10.03 -21.83
CA THR A 221 3.67 -10.42 -21.07
C THR A 221 3.39 -10.80 -19.60
N LEU A 222 2.33 -10.30 -18.99
CA LEU A 222 2.04 -10.56 -17.59
C LEU A 222 1.33 -11.91 -17.32
N PRO A 223 0.46 -12.45 -18.20
CA PRO A 223 -0.22 -13.72 -17.96
C PRO A 223 0.74 -14.86 -17.64
N ASP A 224 1.80 -15.01 -18.40
CA ASP A 224 2.78 -16.08 -18.22
C ASP A 224 3.48 -15.98 -16.84
N PHE A 225 3.73 -14.76 -16.40
CA PHE A 225 4.32 -14.53 -15.09
C PHE A 225 3.45 -15.07 -13.94
N ILE A 226 2.13 -14.83 -14.02
CA ILE A 226 1.15 -15.28 -13.02
C ILE A 226 0.96 -16.80 -13.09
N ILE A 227 0.74 -17.33 -14.30
CA ILE A 227 0.49 -18.77 -14.54
C ILE A 227 1.69 -19.61 -14.09
N ASN A 228 2.90 -19.21 -14.41
CA ASN A 228 4.14 -19.92 -14.05
C ASN A 228 4.37 -19.97 -12.53
N ARG A 229 3.64 -19.18 -11.75
CA ARG A 229 3.67 -19.18 -10.27
C ARG A 229 2.44 -19.80 -9.63
N GLY A 230 1.63 -20.51 -10.40
CA GLY A 230 0.43 -21.19 -9.92
C GLY A 230 -0.80 -20.30 -9.78
N GLY A 231 -0.76 -19.07 -10.28
CA GLY A 231 -1.91 -18.17 -10.31
C GLY A 231 -2.80 -18.38 -11.53
N VAL A 232 -3.92 -17.67 -11.56
CA VAL A 232 -4.89 -17.67 -12.66
C VAL A 232 -4.87 -16.32 -13.36
N SER A 233 -4.80 -16.33 -14.69
CA SER A 233 -4.87 -15.11 -15.49
C SER A 233 -6.12 -15.13 -16.37
N LEU A 234 -6.97 -14.12 -16.20
CA LEU A 234 -8.15 -13.89 -17.04
C LEU A 234 -7.76 -12.95 -18.19
N ARG A 235 -8.08 -13.34 -19.42
CA ARG A 235 -7.76 -12.57 -20.62
C ARG A 235 -8.71 -11.38 -20.80
N PRO A 236 -8.34 -10.39 -21.63
CA PRO A 236 -9.29 -9.36 -22.06
C PRO A 236 -10.56 -10.00 -22.64
N GLY A 237 -11.72 -9.64 -22.08
CA GLY A 237 -13.00 -10.21 -22.51
C GLY A 237 -13.53 -11.39 -21.67
N ASP A 238 -12.72 -12.00 -20.82
CA ASP A 238 -13.15 -13.11 -19.95
C ASP A 238 -14.09 -12.67 -18.80
N GLY A 239 -14.28 -11.37 -18.62
CA GLY A 239 -15.16 -10.79 -17.62
C GLY A 239 -14.45 -9.91 -16.62
N ILE A 240 -15.21 -9.28 -15.74
CA ILE A 240 -14.75 -8.31 -14.77
C ILE A 240 -14.26 -9.03 -13.52
N ILE A 241 -13.03 -8.71 -13.04
CA ILE A 241 -12.43 -9.31 -11.84
C ILE A 241 -13.35 -9.25 -10.62
N HIS A 242 -14.08 -8.14 -10.44
CA HIS A 242 -15.00 -7.96 -9.33
C HIS A 242 -16.13 -8.99 -9.35
N SER A 243 -16.66 -9.31 -10.53
CA SER A 243 -17.69 -10.34 -10.68
C SER A 243 -17.12 -11.73 -10.42
N TRP A 244 -15.93 -12.03 -10.90
CA TRP A 244 -15.27 -13.30 -10.64
C TRP A 244 -14.99 -13.49 -9.14
N LEU A 245 -14.43 -12.50 -8.47
CA LEU A 245 -14.14 -12.59 -7.03
C LEU A 245 -15.42 -12.64 -6.19
N ASN A 246 -16.40 -11.77 -6.47
CA ASN A 246 -17.57 -11.66 -5.61
C ASN A 246 -18.66 -12.68 -5.93
N SER A 247 -18.85 -13.04 -7.20
CA SER A 247 -19.96 -13.92 -7.62
C SER A 247 -19.54 -15.38 -7.77
N CYS A 248 -18.31 -15.65 -8.23
CA CYS A 248 -17.86 -17.00 -8.46
C CYS A 248 -17.12 -17.59 -7.23
N LEU A 249 -16.15 -16.87 -6.68
CA LEU A 249 -15.33 -17.39 -5.59
C LEU A 249 -16.04 -17.34 -4.24
N LEU A 250 -16.87 -16.32 -3.97
CA LEU A 250 -17.65 -16.28 -2.74
C LEU A 250 -18.80 -17.29 -2.71
N TYR A 251 -19.32 -17.69 -3.87
CA TYR A 251 -20.33 -18.75 -3.95
C TYR A 251 -19.77 -20.17 -3.76
N THR A 252 -18.50 -20.35 -4.03
CA THR A 252 -17.81 -21.64 -3.87
C THR A 252 -17.04 -21.78 -2.57
N SER A 253 -16.79 -20.68 -1.87
CA SER A 253 -16.33 -20.69 -0.49
C SER A 253 -17.51 -20.92 0.44
N PRO A 254 -17.40 -21.80 1.45
CA PRO A 254 -18.44 -21.92 2.46
C PRO A 254 -18.68 -20.54 3.07
N SER A 255 -19.89 -20.03 2.86
CA SER A 255 -20.33 -18.77 3.47
C SER A 255 -20.31 -18.96 5.00
N PRO A 256 -19.99 -17.92 5.77
CA PRO A 256 -20.19 -17.98 7.23
C PRO A 256 -21.63 -18.31 7.65
N ARG A 257 -22.59 -18.31 6.72
CA ARG A 257 -23.96 -18.78 6.92
C ARG A 257 -24.10 -20.30 6.84
N ASP A 258 -23.22 -20.97 6.11
CA ASP A 258 -23.31 -22.43 5.89
C ASP A 258 -22.71 -23.22 7.06
N GLU A 259 -21.93 -22.56 7.93
CA GLU A 259 -21.40 -23.15 9.18
C GLU A 259 -22.39 -23.10 10.36
N GLN A 260 -23.63 -22.61 10.15
CA GLN A 260 -24.67 -22.49 11.19
C GLN A 260 -25.91 -23.38 10.92
N SER A 261 -25.84 -24.32 9.98
CA SER A 261 -26.91 -25.29 9.72
C SER A 261 -26.54 -26.68 10.23
#